data_f5f59c9cea3bc7be6041ede979f86db5
#
_entry.id   f5f59c9cea3bc7be6041ede979f86db5
#
_cell.length_a   1.000
_cell.length_b   1.000
_cell.length_c   1.000
_cell.angle_alpha   90.00
_cell.angle_beta   90.00
_cell.angle_gamma   90.00
#
_symmetry.space_group_name_H-M   'P 1'
#
loop_
_entity.id
_entity.type
_entity.pdbx_description
1 polymer ?
#
loop_
_entity_poly.entity_id
_entity_poly.type
_entity_poly.pdbx_seq_one_letter_code
_entity_poly.pdbx_strand_id
1 'polypeptide(L)'
;MDFDLIGLSSLLLVILVVHVIAKFRPSVAAILYVALAVRILAIFLNNSFFVLPDGMGDSTRFELKAYEWSKDGFLITLDNYPGVSSFFISWVIAIFYSLFGHSELMAQSLSLFFGTVSVFLGWKLALKLWDQRAANKAGWFIALF
;
A
#
# COMPACT_ATOMS: atom_id res chain seq x y z
N MET A 1 23.53 2.73 -10.91
CA MET A 1 22.08 2.43 -10.77
C MET A 1 21.96 1.38 -9.67
N ASP A 2 21.84 1.84 -8.43
CA ASP A 2 21.74 0.89 -7.32
C ASP A 2 20.35 0.28 -7.39
N PHE A 3 20.33 -1.03 -7.54
CA PHE A 3 19.07 -1.79 -7.58
C PHE A 3 18.45 -1.77 -6.18
N ASP A 4 17.27 -1.19 -6.05
CA ASP A 4 16.49 -1.23 -4.81
C ASP A 4 15.89 -2.64 -4.61
N LEU A 5 16.74 -3.55 -4.14
CA LEU A 5 16.35 -4.95 -3.88
C LEU A 5 15.27 -5.05 -2.79
N ILE A 6 15.30 -4.14 -1.82
CA ILE A 6 14.34 -4.11 -0.71
C ILE A 6 12.96 -3.74 -1.25
N GLY A 7 12.89 -2.68 -2.03
CA GLY A 7 11.64 -2.25 -2.65
C GLY A 7 11.07 -3.28 -3.62
N LEU A 8 11.91 -3.89 -4.47
CA LEU A 8 11.47 -4.93 -5.40
C LEU A 8 10.95 -6.18 -4.68
N SER A 9 11.65 -6.64 -3.63
CA SER A 9 11.18 -7.79 -2.84
C SER A 9 9.86 -7.49 -2.12
N SER A 10 9.69 -6.28 -1.61
CA SER A 10 8.43 -5.82 -1.00
C SER A 10 7.28 -5.81 -2.01
N LEU A 11 7.52 -5.29 -3.21
CA LEU A 11 6.53 -5.28 -4.28
C LEU A 11 6.12 -6.70 -4.70
N LEU A 12 7.10 -7.60 -4.88
CA LEU A 12 6.84 -9.00 -5.21
C LEU A 12 6.04 -9.70 -4.10
N LEU A 13 6.34 -9.42 -2.84
CA LEU A 13 5.59 -9.95 -1.71
C LEU A 13 4.13 -9.51 -1.75
N VAL A 14 3.86 -8.24 -2.02
CA VAL A 14 2.48 -7.72 -2.14
C VAL A 14 1.74 -8.41 -3.28
N ILE A 15 2.37 -8.54 -4.45
CA ILE A 15 1.79 -9.25 -5.59
C ILE A 15 1.46 -10.70 -5.22
N LEU A 16 2.37 -11.39 -4.53
CA LEU A 16 2.17 -12.77 -4.08
C LEU A 16 0.99 -12.88 -3.11
N VAL A 17 0.92 -11.99 -2.11
CA VAL A 17 -0.19 -11.98 -1.13
C VAL A 17 -1.53 -11.76 -1.82
N VAL A 18 -1.60 -10.79 -2.74
CA VAL A 18 -2.84 -10.53 -3.51
C VAL A 18 -3.21 -11.73 -4.37
N HIS A 19 -2.22 -12.38 -5.00
CA HIS A 19 -2.45 -13.61 -5.79
C HIS A 19 -3.01 -14.75 -4.92
N VAL A 20 -2.46 -14.95 -3.74
CA VAL A 20 -2.95 -15.96 -2.79
C VAL A 20 -4.39 -15.67 -2.38
N ILE A 21 -4.73 -14.42 -2.02
CA ILE A 21 -6.09 -14.03 -1.67
C ILE A 21 -7.04 -14.26 -2.85
N ALA A 22 -6.65 -13.86 -4.07
CA ALA A 22 -7.44 -14.03 -5.28
C ALA A 22 -7.70 -15.52 -5.59
N LYS A 23 -6.71 -16.38 -5.38
CA LYS A 23 -6.84 -17.83 -5.55
C LYS A 23 -7.87 -18.46 -4.59
N PHE A 24 -7.87 -18.02 -3.33
CA PHE A 24 -8.85 -18.50 -2.33
C PHE A 24 -10.23 -17.84 -2.44
N ARG A 25 -10.36 -16.75 -3.19
CA ARG A 25 -11.59 -15.98 -3.36
C ARG A 25 -11.82 -15.59 -4.83
N PRO A 26 -12.15 -16.56 -5.71
CA PRO A 26 -12.29 -16.31 -7.16
C PRO A 26 -13.32 -15.23 -7.51
N SER A 27 -14.36 -15.07 -6.68
CA SER A 27 -15.42 -14.07 -6.91
C SER A 27 -14.96 -12.62 -6.85
N VAL A 28 -13.83 -12.32 -6.21
CA VAL A 28 -13.24 -10.97 -6.13
C VAL A 28 -11.91 -10.88 -6.87
N ALA A 29 -11.41 -11.98 -7.42
CA ALA A 29 -10.07 -12.06 -7.99
C ALA A 29 -9.83 -11.01 -9.10
N ALA A 30 -10.75 -10.88 -10.06
CA ALA A 30 -10.63 -9.90 -11.14
C ALA A 30 -10.53 -8.46 -10.60
N ILE A 31 -11.34 -8.12 -9.59
CA ILE A 31 -11.35 -6.80 -8.95
C ILE A 31 -9.99 -6.53 -8.29
N LEU A 32 -9.44 -7.50 -7.55
CA LEU A 32 -8.14 -7.37 -6.88
C LEU A 32 -7.00 -7.21 -7.87
N TYR A 33 -6.97 -7.98 -8.96
CA TYR A 33 -5.94 -7.85 -9.98
C TYR A 33 -5.99 -6.50 -10.69
N VAL A 34 -7.18 -6.00 -11.02
CA VAL A 34 -7.32 -4.67 -11.62
C VAL A 34 -6.92 -3.58 -10.63
N ALA A 35 -7.36 -3.67 -9.38
CA ALA A 35 -6.94 -2.74 -8.32
C ALA A 35 -5.41 -2.69 -8.16
N LEU A 36 -4.77 -3.85 -8.17
CA LEU A 36 -3.32 -3.97 -8.11
C LEU A 36 -2.66 -3.34 -9.34
N ALA A 37 -3.12 -3.70 -10.54
CA ALA A 37 -2.55 -3.23 -11.79
C ALA A 37 -2.66 -1.70 -11.95
N VAL A 38 -3.81 -1.10 -11.64
CA VAL A 38 -4.03 0.36 -11.70
C VAL A 38 -3.07 1.08 -10.76
N ARG A 39 -2.87 0.57 -9.54
CA ARG A 39 -1.98 1.20 -8.55
C ARG A 39 -0.50 1.04 -8.91
N ILE A 40 -0.09 -0.13 -9.43
CA ILE A 40 1.28 -0.33 -9.94
C ILE A 40 1.54 0.62 -11.11
N LEU A 41 0.57 0.75 -12.03
CA LEU A 41 0.67 1.69 -13.14
C LEU A 41 0.79 3.14 -12.65
N ALA A 42 0.01 3.52 -11.64
CA ALA A 42 0.09 4.86 -11.03
C ALA A 42 1.47 5.12 -10.41
N ILE A 43 2.04 4.16 -9.68
CA ILE A 43 3.41 4.26 -9.14
C ILE A 43 4.42 4.44 -10.28
N PHE A 44 4.32 3.63 -11.33
CA PHE A 44 5.24 3.70 -12.47
C PHE A 44 5.13 5.04 -13.21
N LEU A 45 3.92 5.52 -13.48
CA LEU A 45 3.69 6.81 -14.13
C LEU A 45 4.23 7.98 -13.30
N ASN A 46 3.96 7.97 -12.00
CA ASN A 46 4.43 9.00 -11.08
C ASN A 46 5.96 9.07 -11.00
N ASN A 47 6.63 7.92 -11.03
CA ASN A 47 8.09 7.86 -10.91
C ASN A 47 8.83 8.10 -12.23
N SER A 48 8.17 7.86 -13.39
CA SER A 48 8.88 7.84 -14.69
C SER A 48 8.51 8.97 -15.63
N PHE A 49 7.29 9.50 -15.57
CA PHE A 49 6.80 10.40 -16.61
C PHE A 49 6.31 11.76 -16.12
N PHE A 50 5.53 11.82 -15.06
CA PHE A 50 5.00 13.08 -14.52
C PHE A 50 4.48 12.88 -13.11
N VAL A 51 4.59 13.93 -12.31
CA VAL A 51 4.06 13.93 -10.95
C VAL A 51 2.54 14.01 -11.03
N LEU A 52 1.88 12.99 -10.51
CA LEU A 52 0.43 12.99 -10.37
C LEU A 52 -0.02 14.11 -9.41
N PRO A 53 -1.22 14.68 -9.57
CA PRO A 53 -1.80 15.58 -8.58
C PRO A 53 -1.74 14.91 -7.19
N ASP A 54 -1.27 15.64 -6.17
CA ASP A 54 -0.94 15.15 -4.82
C ASP A 54 0.25 14.14 -4.71
N GLY A 55 0.89 13.80 -5.82
CA GLY A 55 1.98 12.81 -5.83
C GLY A 55 3.26 13.25 -5.13
N MET A 56 3.49 14.55 -4.88
CA MET A 56 4.70 15.07 -4.23
C MET A 56 4.45 15.86 -2.93
N GLY A 57 3.23 16.16 -2.57
CA GLY A 57 2.91 16.95 -1.38
C GLY A 57 3.04 16.13 -0.09
N ASP A 58 1.93 15.54 0.30
CA ASP A 58 1.84 14.81 1.57
C ASP A 58 2.59 13.48 1.55
N SER A 59 2.63 12.77 0.41
CA SER A 59 3.32 11.47 0.31
C SER A 59 4.81 11.60 0.60
N THR A 60 5.49 12.58 0.01
CA THR A 60 6.91 12.86 0.28
C THR A 60 7.14 13.30 1.72
N ARG A 61 6.23 14.11 2.28
CA ARG A 61 6.32 14.55 3.67
C ARG A 61 6.18 13.38 4.66
N PHE A 62 5.26 12.46 4.42
CA PHE A 62 5.07 11.28 5.25
C PHE A 62 6.24 10.32 5.15
N GLU A 63 6.80 10.16 3.95
CA GLU A 63 7.97 9.34 3.69
C GLU A 63 9.22 9.88 4.38
N LEU A 64 9.52 11.18 4.21
CA LEU A 64 10.65 11.85 4.88
C LEU A 64 10.53 11.73 6.41
N LYS A 65 9.33 11.91 6.96
CA LYS A 65 9.09 11.75 8.40
C LYS A 65 9.35 10.32 8.87
N ALA A 66 8.94 9.34 8.08
CA ALA A 66 9.22 7.94 8.34
C ALA A 66 10.73 7.65 8.34
N TYR A 67 11.44 8.20 7.37
CA TYR A 67 12.89 8.07 7.28
C TYR A 67 13.61 8.71 8.47
N GLU A 68 13.20 9.91 8.89
CA GLU A 68 13.72 10.54 10.10
C GLU A 68 13.60 9.63 11.33
N TRP A 69 12.40 9.11 11.60
CA TRP A 69 12.13 8.26 12.75
C TRP A 69 12.84 6.91 12.70
N SER A 70 13.06 6.36 11.51
CA SER A 70 13.75 5.07 11.36
C SER A 70 15.22 5.11 11.78
N LYS A 71 15.85 6.30 11.77
CA LYS A 71 17.27 6.49 12.15
C LYS A 71 17.54 6.21 13.63
N ASP A 72 16.52 6.34 14.47
CA ASP A 72 16.62 6.10 15.91
C ASP A 72 16.68 4.59 16.23
N GLY A 73 16.44 3.73 15.23
CA GLY A 73 16.44 2.28 15.36
C GLY A 73 15.08 1.70 15.75
N PHE A 74 14.94 0.39 15.56
CA PHE A 74 13.65 -0.30 15.63
C PHE A 74 12.92 -0.14 16.98
N LEU A 75 13.61 -0.32 18.10
CA LEU A 75 13.00 -0.25 19.42
C LEU A 75 12.48 1.15 19.76
N ILE A 76 13.27 2.18 19.44
CA ILE A 76 12.89 3.57 19.69
C ILE A 76 11.72 3.95 18.75
N THR A 77 11.75 3.52 17.50
CA THR A 77 10.65 3.74 16.57
C THR A 77 9.34 3.11 17.06
N LEU A 78 9.39 1.92 17.65
CA LEU A 78 8.19 1.28 18.22
C LEU A 78 7.65 2.07 19.43
N ASP A 79 8.52 2.53 20.30
CA ASP A 79 8.14 3.26 21.52
C ASP A 79 7.55 4.64 21.19
N ASN A 80 7.99 5.26 20.11
CA ASN A 80 7.51 6.55 19.60
C ASN A 80 6.16 6.45 18.85
N TYR A 81 5.24 5.59 19.28
CA TYR A 81 3.92 5.46 18.66
C TYR A 81 3.13 6.79 18.71
N PRO A 82 2.79 7.41 17.56
CA PRO A 82 2.15 8.74 17.51
C PRO A 82 0.65 8.73 17.81
N GLY A 83 0.08 7.58 18.20
CA GLY A 83 -1.36 7.43 18.30
C GLY A 83 -2.05 7.38 16.93
N VAL A 84 -3.38 7.52 16.94
CA VAL A 84 -4.20 7.63 15.69
C VAL A 84 -4.13 9.08 15.19
N SER A 85 -3.00 9.45 14.61
CA SER A 85 -2.73 10.78 14.06
C SER A 85 -2.50 10.70 12.55
N SER A 86 -2.38 11.86 11.90
CA SER A 86 -2.03 11.94 10.48
C SER A 86 -0.67 11.26 10.15
N PHE A 87 0.22 11.17 11.13
CA PHE A 87 1.53 10.53 10.97
C PHE A 87 1.56 9.04 11.31
N PHE A 88 0.41 8.41 11.56
CA PHE A 88 0.35 6.96 11.81
C PHE A 88 0.98 6.15 10.67
N ILE A 89 0.72 6.53 9.42
CA ILE A 89 1.31 5.85 8.26
C ILE A 89 2.83 6.02 8.21
N SER A 90 3.35 7.19 8.57
CA SER A 90 4.81 7.43 8.67
C SER A 90 5.45 6.52 9.71
N TRP A 91 4.79 6.31 10.84
CA TRP A 91 5.27 5.41 11.88
C TRP A 91 5.31 3.95 11.39
N VAL A 92 4.28 3.49 10.68
CA VAL A 92 4.28 2.15 10.08
C VAL A 92 5.45 2.01 9.09
N ILE A 93 5.65 2.98 8.20
CA ILE A 93 6.77 2.96 7.23
C ILE A 93 8.11 2.97 7.98
N ALA A 94 8.25 3.81 9.04
CA ALA A 94 9.47 3.91 9.83
C ALA A 94 9.88 2.57 10.48
N ILE A 95 8.91 1.78 10.95
CA ILE A 95 9.17 0.43 11.46
C ILE A 95 9.83 -0.44 10.38
N PHE A 96 9.29 -0.43 9.16
CA PHE A 96 9.86 -1.20 8.07
C PHE A 96 11.23 -0.66 7.66
N TYR A 97 11.43 0.65 7.61
CA TYR A 97 12.71 1.26 7.31
C TYR A 97 13.78 0.94 8.37
N SER A 98 13.42 0.90 9.63
CA SER A 98 14.34 0.57 10.71
C SER A 98 14.78 -0.91 10.72
N LEU A 99 13.98 -1.80 10.13
CA LEU A 99 14.28 -3.23 10.02
C LEU A 99 15.04 -3.59 8.73
N PHE A 100 14.64 -3.01 7.59
CA PHE A 100 15.10 -3.43 6.27
C PHE A 100 15.95 -2.36 5.58
N GLY A 101 15.97 -1.15 6.07
CA GLY A 101 16.62 0.00 5.45
C GLY A 101 15.65 0.86 4.63
N HIS A 102 16.11 2.03 4.23
CA HIS A 102 15.34 3.01 3.48
C HIS A 102 15.10 2.55 2.03
N SER A 103 13.85 2.58 1.61
CA SER A 103 13.42 2.30 0.24
C SER A 103 12.06 2.95 -0.03
N GLU A 104 12.04 3.94 -0.91
CA GLU A 104 10.80 4.59 -1.34
C GLU A 104 9.83 3.60 -1.99
N LEU A 105 10.35 2.66 -2.79
CA LEU A 105 9.54 1.62 -3.43
C LEU A 105 8.92 0.68 -2.39
N MET A 106 9.59 0.42 -1.26
CA MET A 106 9.00 -0.34 -0.15
C MET A 106 7.84 0.42 0.48
N ALA A 107 7.96 1.74 0.73
CA ALA A 107 6.87 2.56 1.24
C ALA A 107 5.68 2.60 0.27
N GLN A 108 5.94 2.74 -1.03
CA GLN A 108 4.92 2.66 -2.07
C GLN A 108 4.25 1.28 -2.12
N SER A 109 5.01 0.19 -1.91
CA SER A 109 4.48 -1.17 -1.84
C SER A 109 3.58 -1.39 -0.63
N LEU A 110 3.89 -0.79 0.52
CA LEU A 110 2.99 -0.79 1.69
C LEU A 110 1.67 -0.07 1.40
N SER A 111 1.73 1.10 0.76
CA SER A 111 0.53 1.83 0.35
C SER A 111 -0.31 1.03 -0.66
N LEU A 112 0.34 0.38 -1.62
CA LEU A 112 -0.28 -0.54 -2.57
C LEU A 112 -1.00 -1.69 -1.85
N PHE A 113 -0.36 -2.29 -0.85
CA PHE A 113 -0.93 -3.36 -0.04
C PHE A 113 -2.18 -2.88 0.70
N PHE A 114 -2.09 -1.80 1.47
CA PHE A 114 -3.24 -1.26 2.21
C PHE A 114 -4.39 -0.84 1.30
N GLY A 115 -4.08 -0.22 0.16
CA GLY A 115 -5.09 0.13 -0.85
C GLY A 115 -5.82 -1.10 -1.40
N THR A 116 -5.09 -2.18 -1.70
CA THR A 116 -5.70 -3.42 -2.21
C THR A 116 -6.48 -4.17 -1.13
N VAL A 117 -5.98 -4.18 0.11
CA VAL A 117 -6.71 -4.74 1.27
C VAL A 117 -8.01 -3.97 1.50
N SER A 118 -8.02 -2.64 1.36
CA SER A 118 -9.24 -1.83 1.48
C SER A 118 -10.30 -2.21 0.45
N VAL A 119 -9.91 -2.50 -0.80
CA VAL A 119 -10.81 -3.03 -1.83
C VAL A 119 -11.43 -4.36 -1.39
N PHE A 120 -10.61 -5.28 -0.89
CA PHE A 120 -11.07 -6.58 -0.41
C PHE A 120 -12.03 -6.45 0.78
N LEU A 121 -11.68 -5.61 1.75
CA LEU A 121 -12.52 -5.39 2.94
C LEU A 121 -13.85 -4.72 2.59
N GLY A 122 -13.84 -3.71 1.71
CA GLY A 122 -15.04 -3.06 1.21
C GLY A 122 -15.95 -4.02 0.45
N TRP A 123 -15.37 -4.85 -0.43
CA TRP A 123 -16.10 -5.91 -1.12
C TRP A 123 -16.71 -6.92 -0.13
N LYS A 124 -15.93 -7.39 0.85
CA LYS A 124 -16.37 -8.35 1.86
C LYS A 124 -17.48 -7.78 2.76
N LEU A 125 -17.37 -6.51 3.13
CA LEU A 125 -18.38 -5.82 3.92
C LEU A 125 -19.69 -5.70 3.13
N ALA A 126 -19.64 -5.28 1.87
CA ALA A 126 -20.81 -5.18 1.01
C ALA A 126 -21.45 -6.55 0.78
N LEU A 127 -20.65 -7.61 0.64
CA LEU A 127 -21.16 -8.98 0.54
C LEU A 127 -21.89 -9.44 1.80
N LYS A 128 -21.42 -9.00 2.97
CA LYS A 128 -22.05 -9.36 4.26
C LYS A 128 -23.34 -8.59 4.51
N LEU A 129 -23.41 -7.33 4.05
CA LEU A 129 -24.56 -6.45 4.31
C LEU A 129 -25.68 -6.59 3.25
N TRP A 130 -25.32 -6.95 2.04
CA TRP A 130 -26.22 -7.02 0.90
C TRP A 130 -26.05 -8.36 0.14
N ASP A 131 -25.67 -8.25 -1.13
CA ASP A 131 -25.53 -9.41 -2.02
C ASP A 131 -24.24 -9.35 -2.85
N GLN A 132 -24.01 -10.37 -3.66
CA GLN A 132 -22.82 -10.47 -4.54
C GLN A 132 -22.77 -9.35 -5.58
N ARG A 133 -23.91 -8.84 -6.06
CA ARG A 133 -23.95 -7.75 -7.04
C ARG A 133 -23.51 -6.44 -6.42
N ALA A 134 -24.03 -6.14 -5.23
CA ALA A 134 -23.61 -4.96 -4.46
C ALA A 134 -22.13 -5.03 -4.09
N ALA A 135 -21.65 -6.19 -3.65
CA ALA A 135 -20.25 -6.42 -3.34
C ALA A 135 -19.34 -6.16 -4.55
N ASN A 136 -19.69 -6.67 -5.73
CA ASN A 136 -18.92 -6.45 -6.94
C ASN A 136 -18.91 -4.97 -7.34
N LYS A 137 -20.05 -4.28 -7.27
CA LYS A 137 -20.12 -2.83 -7.54
C LYS A 137 -19.24 -2.03 -6.58
N ALA A 138 -19.34 -2.30 -5.27
CA ALA A 138 -18.51 -1.65 -4.25
C ALA A 138 -17.01 -1.93 -4.49
N GLY A 139 -16.65 -3.18 -4.76
CA GLY A 139 -15.28 -3.56 -5.05
C GLY A 139 -14.72 -2.85 -6.28
N TRP A 140 -15.45 -2.80 -7.39
CA TRP A 140 -15.04 -2.07 -8.58
C TRP A 140 -14.93 -0.56 -8.34
N PHE A 141 -15.87 0.01 -7.61
CA PHE A 141 -15.80 1.43 -7.26
C PHE A 141 -14.51 1.75 -6.50
N ILE A 142 -14.23 1.02 -5.40
CA ILE A 142 -13.02 1.25 -4.59
C ILE A 142 -11.72 0.88 -5.35
N ALA A 143 -11.78 -0.04 -6.29
CA ALA A 143 -10.62 -0.46 -7.08
C ALA A 143 -10.12 0.63 -8.03
N LEU A 144 -11.05 1.44 -8.57
CA LEU A 144 -10.76 2.45 -9.60
C LEU A 144 -10.61 3.88 -9.03
N PHE A 145 -11.05 4.11 -7.80
CA PHE A 145 -10.91 5.38 -7.06
C PHE A 145 -10.05 5.21 -5.81
#